data_4a02e671f824d50c3176ba1b6ebbd9c5
#
_entry.id   4a02e671f824d50c3176ba1b6ebbd9c5
#
_cell.length_a   1.000
_cell.length_b   1.000
_cell.length_c   1.000
_cell.angle_alpha   90.00
_cell.angle_beta   90.00
_cell.angle_gamma   90.00
#
_symmetry.space_group_name_H-M   'P 1'
#
loop_
_entity.id
_entity.type
_entity.pdbx_description
1 polymer ?
#
loop_
_entity_poly.entity_id
_entity_poly.type
_entity_poly.pdbx_seq_one_letter_code
_entity_poly.pdbx_strand_id
1 'polypeptide(L)'
;MTGVHALYGHRTVLEIRVPVSTMWTDPDSPRHLDRPAVVDDPDVVAWTAAMHAEDRSGLKGRTLTQLLMGEAVQVIEQVGDWVRVRSLWQPSSLDTGGYPGWLRRAHLGSPVTRTTGASAFVTTASAICDIEGGGKVALSFGTCLWVEAVHKDTVTVLLPGDRRGSLGLEQVRLSDKEQQPSYAAGHLLEDARRFLGLRYLWGGTSSWGLDCSGLVHLVYRAQGVLVPRDAFDQGDQAEPVPLDEVEPGDLYFFARPGERVYHVGFVSRPVAADGDRWMLHAPEGGELVEDGPLAHHRRKTLVGAGRLPRQDDG
;
A
#
# COMPACT_ATOMS: atom_id res chain seq x y z
N MET A 1 -4.05 29.01 -13.35
CA MET A 1 -4.32 28.57 -11.94
C MET A 1 -5.80 28.29 -11.70
N THR A 2 -6.48 27.43 -12.47
CA THR A 2 -7.94 27.28 -12.34
C THR A 2 -8.43 25.84 -12.58
N GLY A 3 -7.58 24.81 -12.50
CA GLY A 3 -7.99 23.46 -12.87
C GLY A 3 -8.19 22.44 -11.73
N VAL A 4 -7.60 22.63 -10.56
CA VAL A 4 -7.60 21.62 -9.46
C VAL A 4 -8.68 21.92 -8.40
N HIS A 5 -9.14 23.16 -8.28
CA HIS A 5 -10.15 23.56 -7.29
C HIS A 5 -11.57 23.07 -7.60
N ALA A 6 -11.86 22.60 -8.81
CA ALA A 6 -13.23 22.30 -9.25
C ALA A 6 -13.76 20.91 -8.83
N LEU A 7 -12.90 19.97 -8.39
CA LEU A 7 -13.33 18.61 -8.06
C LEU A 7 -13.56 18.33 -6.57
N TYR A 8 -12.99 19.15 -5.65
CA TYR A 8 -13.01 18.84 -4.20
C TYR A 8 -13.45 20.01 -3.29
N GLY A 9 -14.07 21.06 -3.84
CA GLY A 9 -14.40 22.26 -3.06
C GLY A 9 -13.14 23.01 -2.60
N HIS A 10 -13.21 23.85 -1.56
CA HIS A 10 -12.10 24.68 -1.06
C HIS A 10 -10.99 23.90 -0.30
N ARG A 11 -10.73 22.62 -0.62
CA ARG A 11 -9.77 21.77 0.09
C ARG A 11 -8.51 21.56 -0.73
N THR A 12 -7.33 21.79 -0.12
CA THR A 12 -6.04 21.65 -0.78
C THR A 12 -5.70 20.16 -0.95
N VAL A 13 -5.52 19.73 -2.20
CA VAL A 13 -4.97 18.40 -2.54
C VAL A 13 -3.49 18.56 -2.84
N LEU A 14 -2.68 17.69 -2.27
CA LEU A 14 -1.24 17.56 -2.50
C LEU A 14 -0.90 16.10 -2.84
N GLU A 15 0.31 15.84 -3.29
CA GLU A 15 0.79 14.49 -3.58
C GLU A 15 2.06 14.17 -2.80
N ILE A 16 2.28 12.89 -2.48
CA ILE A 16 3.49 12.41 -1.82
C ILE A 16 4.68 12.58 -2.77
N ARG A 17 5.65 13.40 -2.39
CA ARG A 17 6.85 13.71 -3.19
C ARG A 17 8.07 12.83 -2.89
N VAL A 18 8.03 12.08 -1.79
CA VAL A 18 9.09 11.18 -1.34
C VAL A 18 8.74 9.73 -1.69
N PRO A 19 9.71 8.79 -1.78
CA PRO A 19 9.42 7.40 -2.16
C PRO A 19 8.36 6.74 -1.31
N VAL A 20 8.47 6.90 0.01
CA VAL A 20 7.50 6.43 1.01
C VAL A 20 7.39 7.45 2.13
N SER A 21 6.17 7.83 2.45
CA SER A 21 5.84 8.66 3.61
C SER A 21 5.07 7.84 4.63
N THR A 22 5.59 7.74 5.86
CA THR A 22 4.88 7.05 6.95
C THR A 22 3.87 8.01 7.57
N MET A 23 2.62 7.53 7.70
CA MET A 23 1.52 8.25 8.35
C MET A 23 1.45 7.86 9.83
N TRP A 24 1.34 8.85 10.69
CA TRP A 24 1.39 8.73 12.14
C TRP A 24 0.03 9.04 12.77
N THR A 25 -0.20 8.47 13.96
CA THR A 25 -1.42 8.76 14.74
C THR A 25 -1.43 10.19 15.26
N ASP A 26 -0.25 10.74 15.58
CA ASP A 26 -0.06 12.08 16.14
C ASP A 26 1.36 12.58 15.80
N PRO A 27 1.60 13.91 15.71
CA PRO A 27 2.94 14.49 15.53
C PRO A 27 3.99 14.05 16.54
N ASP A 28 3.57 13.72 17.78
CA ASP A 28 4.45 13.28 18.86
C ASP A 28 4.62 11.75 18.92
N SER A 29 3.97 11.00 18.02
CA SER A 29 4.04 9.54 17.98
C SER A 29 5.41 8.97 17.59
N PRO A 30 6.22 9.62 16.69
CA PRO A 30 7.54 9.11 16.33
C PRO A 30 8.49 9.08 17.52
N ARG A 31 9.23 7.98 17.67
CA ARG A 31 10.30 7.81 18.66
C ARG A 31 11.61 8.37 18.09
N HIS A 32 12.62 8.53 18.92
CA HIS A 32 13.94 8.97 18.45
C HIS A 32 14.52 8.05 17.36
N LEU A 33 14.32 6.74 17.47
CA LEU A 33 14.76 5.76 16.47
C LEU A 33 13.99 5.85 15.14
N ASP A 34 12.82 6.50 15.13
CA ASP A 34 11.99 6.68 13.94
C ASP A 34 12.39 7.93 13.12
N ARG A 35 13.43 8.67 13.57
CA ARG A 35 13.95 9.87 12.90
C ARG A 35 14.17 9.70 11.39
N PRO A 36 14.74 8.56 10.88
CA PRO A 36 14.93 8.38 9.44
C PRO A 36 13.63 8.36 8.63
N ALA A 37 12.49 8.06 9.26
CA ALA A 37 11.17 8.06 8.60
C ALA A 37 10.48 9.43 8.62
N VAL A 38 10.99 10.42 9.39
CA VAL A 38 10.35 11.74 9.60
C VAL A 38 11.20 12.93 9.19
N VAL A 39 12.42 12.72 8.70
CA VAL A 39 13.23 13.79 8.07
C VAL A 39 12.63 14.18 6.72
N ASP A 40 13.01 15.33 6.17
CA ASP A 40 12.42 15.89 4.95
C ASP A 40 12.61 15.00 3.70
N ASP A 41 13.70 14.23 3.65
CA ASP A 41 13.97 13.19 2.67
C ASP A 41 14.16 11.86 3.42
N PRO A 42 13.06 11.09 3.67
CA PRO A 42 13.08 9.92 4.53
C PRO A 42 13.83 8.75 3.90
N ASP A 43 14.62 8.06 4.71
CA ASP A 43 15.25 6.79 4.36
C ASP A 43 14.52 5.63 5.06
N VAL A 44 13.42 5.21 4.47
CA VAL A 44 12.59 4.10 4.99
C VAL A 44 13.32 2.78 4.90
N VAL A 45 14.24 2.61 3.94
CA VAL A 45 15.08 1.41 3.81
C VAL A 45 16.00 1.28 5.03
N ALA A 46 16.77 2.32 5.33
CA ALA A 46 17.64 2.32 6.49
C ALA A 46 16.84 2.23 7.80
N TRP A 47 15.71 2.93 7.91
CA TRP A 47 14.84 2.86 9.08
C TRP A 47 14.35 1.45 9.36
N THR A 48 13.81 0.77 8.35
CA THR A 48 13.28 -0.60 8.53
C THR A 48 14.41 -1.61 8.74
N ALA A 49 15.57 -1.45 8.11
CA ALA A 49 16.73 -2.32 8.31
C ALA A 49 17.31 -2.22 9.72
N ALA A 50 17.29 -1.04 10.33
CA ALA A 50 17.83 -0.81 11.68
C ALA A 50 16.93 -1.34 12.81
N MET A 51 15.63 -1.62 12.55
CA MET A 51 14.67 -2.05 13.56
C MET A 51 14.76 -3.55 13.87
N HIS A 52 14.88 -3.88 15.16
CA HIS A 52 14.68 -5.23 15.68
C HIS A 52 13.16 -5.53 15.85
N ALA A 53 12.82 -6.77 16.25
CA ALA A 53 11.42 -7.20 16.40
C ALA A 53 10.65 -6.35 17.42
N GLU A 54 11.29 -6.00 18.55
CA GLU A 54 10.69 -5.16 19.59
C GLU A 54 10.40 -3.74 19.09
N ASP A 55 11.32 -3.16 18.29
CA ASP A 55 11.15 -1.84 17.70
C ASP A 55 9.95 -1.80 16.76
N ARG A 56 9.80 -2.84 15.93
CA ARG A 56 8.67 -3.00 15.00
C ARG A 56 7.35 -3.19 15.74
N SER A 57 7.33 -3.99 16.79
CA SER A 57 6.16 -4.15 17.67
C SER A 57 5.76 -2.84 18.35
N GLY A 58 6.75 -2.01 18.71
CA GLY A 58 6.54 -0.68 19.32
C GLY A 58 5.94 0.37 18.37
N LEU A 59 5.76 0.07 17.08
CA LEU A 59 5.04 0.94 16.14
C LEU A 59 3.52 0.85 16.29
N LYS A 60 3.01 -0.20 16.92
CA LYS A 60 1.56 -0.36 17.16
C LYS A 60 1.02 0.84 17.96
N GLY A 61 -0.04 1.46 17.42
CA GLY A 61 -0.64 2.66 17.99
C GLY A 61 0.13 3.96 17.73
N ARG A 62 1.25 3.90 16.98
CA ARG A 62 2.05 5.07 16.58
C ARG A 62 1.97 5.32 15.09
N THR A 63 2.12 4.29 14.27
CA THR A 63 1.95 4.37 12.81
C THR A 63 0.59 3.85 12.39
N LEU A 64 0.06 4.41 11.32
CA LEU A 64 -1.23 4.05 10.73
C LEU A 64 -1.03 3.31 9.41
N THR A 65 -0.32 3.94 8.49
CA THR A 65 -0.07 3.40 7.15
C THR A 65 1.17 4.05 6.54
N GLN A 66 1.54 3.61 5.34
CA GLN A 66 2.51 4.30 4.48
C GLN A 66 1.82 4.74 3.19
N LEU A 67 2.33 5.80 2.60
CA LEU A 67 1.91 6.31 1.29
C LEU A 67 3.12 6.32 0.35
N LEU A 68 2.90 5.94 -0.90
CA LEU A 68 3.93 5.90 -1.92
C LEU A 68 3.94 7.19 -2.74
N MET A 69 5.06 7.50 -3.40
CA MET A 69 5.19 8.65 -4.28
C MET A 69 4.04 8.72 -5.30
N GLY A 70 3.47 9.91 -5.48
CA GLY A 70 2.34 10.16 -6.36
C GLY A 70 0.97 9.95 -5.73
N GLU A 71 0.87 9.36 -4.51
CA GLU A 71 -0.43 9.26 -3.83
C GLU A 71 -0.97 10.64 -3.47
N ALA A 72 -2.23 10.86 -3.82
CA ALA A 72 -2.91 12.10 -3.52
C ALA A 72 -3.45 12.10 -2.08
N VAL A 73 -3.29 13.22 -1.40
CA VAL A 73 -3.82 13.48 -0.07
C VAL A 73 -4.60 14.79 -0.03
N GLN A 74 -5.68 14.79 0.74
CA GLN A 74 -6.41 16.01 1.06
C GLN A 74 -5.93 16.56 2.40
N VAL A 75 -5.42 17.79 2.42
CA VAL A 75 -4.99 18.45 3.65
C VAL A 75 -6.22 18.89 4.46
N ILE A 76 -6.25 18.55 5.74
CA ILE A 76 -7.31 18.92 6.70
C ILE A 76 -6.84 20.11 7.53
N GLU A 77 -5.63 19.99 8.13
CA GLU A 77 -5.04 21.02 8.98
C GLU A 77 -3.51 20.91 8.96
N GLN A 78 -2.84 21.99 9.41
CA GLN A 78 -1.39 22.01 9.57
C GLN A 78 -1.03 22.54 10.95
N VAL A 79 -0.09 21.84 11.60
CA VAL A 79 0.49 22.22 12.89
C VAL A 79 2.02 22.14 12.77
N GLY A 80 2.69 23.30 12.75
CA GLY A 80 4.13 23.35 12.52
C GLY A 80 4.54 22.64 11.22
N ASP A 81 5.44 21.68 11.35
CA ASP A 81 5.94 20.86 10.23
C ASP A 81 5.08 19.65 9.91
N TRP A 82 3.93 19.49 10.54
CA TRP A 82 3.03 18.37 10.36
C TRP A 82 1.72 18.80 9.72
N VAL A 83 1.14 17.91 8.93
CA VAL A 83 -0.16 18.08 8.33
C VAL A 83 -1.03 16.86 8.61
N ARG A 84 -2.26 17.11 9.02
CA ARG A 84 -3.29 16.09 9.08
C ARG A 84 -3.93 15.99 7.71
N VAL A 85 -4.03 14.79 7.19
CA VAL A 85 -4.53 14.55 5.83
C VAL A 85 -5.53 13.41 5.80
N ARG A 86 -6.25 13.29 4.66
CA ARG A 86 -6.91 12.06 4.20
C ARG A 86 -6.13 11.51 3.02
N SER A 87 -5.71 10.25 3.08
CA SER A 87 -5.17 9.56 1.91
C SER A 87 -6.32 9.16 0.99
N LEU A 88 -6.33 9.71 -0.23
CA LEU A 88 -7.45 9.50 -1.16
C LEU A 88 -7.42 8.13 -1.85
N TRP A 89 -6.30 7.43 -1.77
CA TRP A 89 -6.11 6.12 -2.40
C TRP A 89 -6.18 4.95 -1.40
N GLN A 90 -6.49 5.25 -0.15
CA GLN A 90 -6.64 4.25 0.91
C GLN A 90 -8.03 4.39 1.53
N PRO A 91 -9.05 3.68 1.00
CA PRO A 91 -10.39 3.68 1.57
C PRO A 91 -10.39 3.21 3.03
N SER A 92 -11.22 3.83 3.86
CA SER A 92 -11.31 3.50 5.28
C SER A 92 -12.68 3.86 5.84
N SER A 93 -13.20 3.06 6.76
CA SER A 93 -14.39 3.38 7.54
C SER A 93 -14.15 4.45 8.61
N LEU A 94 -12.88 4.79 8.90
CA LEU A 94 -12.54 5.84 9.87
C LEU A 94 -12.91 7.24 9.36
N ASP A 95 -12.85 7.46 8.04
CA ASP A 95 -13.30 8.68 7.37
C ASP A 95 -13.65 8.35 5.92
N THR A 96 -14.87 8.66 5.50
CA THR A 96 -15.37 8.40 4.14
C THR A 96 -14.60 9.14 3.04
N GLY A 97 -13.82 10.16 3.39
CA GLY A 97 -12.96 10.91 2.47
C GLY A 97 -11.58 10.25 2.25
N GLY A 98 -11.27 9.16 2.92
CA GLY A 98 -9.99 8.45 2.85
C GLY A 98 -9.31 8.28 4.20
N TYR A 99 -8.23 7.54 4.25
CA TYR A 99 -7.55 7.17 5.50
C TYR A 99 -6.95 8.40 6.21
N PRO A 100 -7.37 8.73 7.45
CA PRO A 100 -6.95 9.95 8.14
C PRO A 100 -5.66 9.73 8.97
N GLY A 101 -4.78 10.72 9.02
CA GLY A 101 -3.59 10.70 9.89
C GLY A 101 -2.63 11.85 9.64
N TRP A 102 -1.47 11.82 10.29
CA TRP A 102 -0.47 12.88 10.25
C TRP A 102 0.73 12.53 9.40
N LEU A 103 1.17 13.47 8.56
CA LEU A 103 2.36 13.38 7.72
C LEU A 103 3.28 14.58 7.96
N ARG A 104 4.57 14.41 7.66
CA ARG A 104 5.48 15.55 7.57
C ARG A 104 5.09 16.43 6.37
N ARG A 105 4.97 17.74 6.58
CA ARG A 105 4.66 18.69 5.50
C ARG A 105 5.69 18.63 4.36
N ALA A 106 6.96 18.40 4.70
CA ALA A 106 8.05 18.26 3.73
C ALA A 106 7.90 17.06 2.79
N HIS A 107 7.11 16.03 3.16
CA HIS A 107 6.85 14.88 2.30
C HIS A 107 5.82 15.15 1.19
N LEU A 108 5.22 16.34 1.16
CA LEU A 108 4.17 16.71 0.23
C LEU A 108 4.67 17.73 -0.80
N GLY A 109 4.29 17.52 -2.05
CA GLY A 109 4.52 18.40 -3.19
C GLY A 109 3.22 18.82 -3.87
N SER A 110 3.34 19.79 -4.80
CA SER A 110 2.24 20.16 -5.67
C SER A 110 1.80 18.96 -6.51
N PRO A 111 0.49 18.81 -6.78
CA PRO A 111 0.00 17.77 -7.66
C PRO A 111 0.59 17.90 -9.05
N VAL A 112 0.81 16.76 -9.69
CA VAL A 112 1.25 16.68 -11.08
C VAL A 112 0.16 17.23 -12.01
N THR A 113 0.57 18.08 -12.95
CA THR A 113 -0.27 18.45 -14.09
C THR A 113 -0.19 17.36 -15.14
N ARG A 114 -1.25 16.58 -15.29
CA ARG A 114 -1.32 15.44 -16.20
C ARG A 114 -1.30 15.90 -17.65
N THR A 115 -0.43 15.32 -18.45
CA THR A 115 -0.34 15.57 -19.90
C THR A 115 -0.99 14.46 -20.72
N THR A 116 -1.09 13.25 -20.15
CA THR A 116 -1.73 12.07 -20.73
C THR A 116 -2.69 11.43 -19.74
N GLY A 117 -3.47 10.44 -20.18
CA GLY A 117 -4.28 9.57 -19.33
C GLY A 117 -3.52 8.36 -18.79
N ALA A 118 -2.32 8.10 -19.32
CA ALA A 118 -1.55 6.91 -19.03
C ALA A 118 -0.81 7.00 -17.68
N SER A 119 -0.68 5.87 -17.02
CA SER A 119 0.10 5.70 -15.79
C SER A 119 1.07 4.52 -15.89
N ALA A 120 2.16 4.57 -15.12
CA ALA A 120 3.15 3.53 -14.97
C ALA A 120 3.11 3.00 -13.53
N PHE A 121 2.83 1.71 -13.37
CA PHE A 121 2.85 1.00 -12.09
C PHE A 121 4.17 0.24 -11.97
N VAL A 122 4.90 0.46 -10.90
CA VAL A 122 6.10 -0.33 -10.57
C VAL A 122 5.69 -1.75 -10.26
N THR A 123 6.23 -2.73 -11.00
CA THR A 123 5.92 -4.17 -10.90
C THR A 123 7.08 -5.01 -10.38
N THR A 124 8.27 -4.45 -10.27
CA THR A 124 9.43 -5.08 -9.60
C THR A 124 9.39 -4.76 -8.10
N ALA A 125 10.06 -5.55 -7.27
CA ALA A 125 10.12 -5.29 -5.82
C ALA A 125 10.58 -3.86 -5.51
N SER A 126 11.53 -3.33 -6.29
CA SER A 126 11.84 -1.91 -6.34
C SER A 126 12.31 -1.51 -7.74
N ALA A 127 12.06 -0.27 -8.13
CA ALA A 127 12.54 0.32 -9.37
C ALA A 127 13.40 1.54 -9.09
N ILE A 128 14.48 1.70 -9.83
CA ILE A 128 15.32 2.90 -9.72
C ILE A 128 14.82 3.94 -10.73
N CYS A 129 14.34 5.05 -10.21
CA CYS A 129 13.94 6.20 -11.01
C CYS A 129 15.10 7.19 -11.09
N ASP A 130 15.57 7.47 -12.29
CA ASP A 130 16.56 8.52 -12.57
C ASP A 130 15.83 9.87 -12.62
N ILE A 131 16.20 10.80 -11.72
CA ILE A 131 15.55 12.12 -11.61
C ILE A 131 16.19 13.09 -12.60
N GLU A 132 15.38 13.79 -13.38
CA GLU A 132 15.84 14.86 -14.25
C GLU A 132 16.52 15.96 -13.41
N GLY A 133 17.70 16.40 -13.85
CA GLY A 133 18.54 17.31 -13.08
C GLY A 133 19.50 16.67 -12.08
N GLY A 134 19.42 15.36 -11.92
CA GLY A 134 20.36 14.54 -11.14
C GLY A 134 19.76 13.82 -9.95
N GLY A 135 20.42 12.74 -9.56
CA GLY A 135 20.00 11.85 -8.48
C GLY A 135 19.17 10.65 -8.94
N LYS A 136 19.09 9.67 -8.06
CA LYS A 136 18.30 8.45 -8.25
C LYS A 136 17.48 8.19 -7.00
N VAL A 137 16.30 7.63 -7.19
CA VAL A 137 15.42 7.27 -6.08
C VAL A 137 14.88 5.86 -6.29
N ALA A 138 14.88 5.06 -5.21
CA ALA A 138 14.26 3.75 -5.24
C ALA A 138 12.75 3.88 -4.98
N LEU A 139 11.93 3.41 -5.90
CA LEU A 139 10.49 3.37 -5.81
C LEU A 139 10.02 1.97 -5.42
N SER A 140 9.05 1.88 -4.54
CA SER A 140 8.44 0.63 -4.11
C SER A 140 7.57 0.01 -5.20
N PHE A 141 7.43 -1.31 -5.21
CA PHE A 141 6.33 -1.99 -5.89
C PHE A 141 5.00 -1.27 -5.62
N GLY A 142 4.13 -1.19 -6.61
CA GLY A 142 2.83 -0.54 -6.49
C GLY A 142 2.86 0.99 -6.54
N THR A 143 4.05 1.63 -6.66
CA THR A 143 4.13 3.05 -6.97
C THR A 143 3.51 3.30 -8.34
N CYS A 144 2.58 4.27 -8.40
CA CYS A 144 1.88 4.64 -9.63
C CYS A 144 2.18 6.09 -9.97
N LEU A 145 2.77 6.32 -11.13
CA LEU A 145 3.15 7.66 -11.61
C LEU A 145 2.55 7.94 -12.98
N TRP A 146 2.27 9.20 -13.28
CA TRP A 146 1.75 9.62 -14.56
C TRP A 146 2.83 9.59 -15.63
N VAL A 147 2.49 9.04 -16.81
CA VAL A 147 3.38 8.97 -17.96
C VAL A 147 3.34 10.28 -18.73
N GLU A 148 4.51 10.85 -19.03
CA GLU A 148 4.68 11.96 -19.96
C GLU A 148 5.00 11.44 -21.37
N ALA A 149 5.96 10.50 -21.49
CA ALA A 149 6.38 9.93 -22.77
C ALA A 149 6.90 8.50 -22.60
N VAL A 150 6.70 7.69 -23.63
CA VAL A 150 7.27 6.34 -23.72
C VAL A 150 8.36 6.33 -24.77
N HIS A 151 9.52 5.78 -24.44
CA HIS A 151 10.68 5.61 -25.31
C HIS A 151 10.91 4.12 -25.59
N LYS A 152 11.96 3.80 -26.35
CA LYS A 152 12.25 2.41 -26.73
C LYS A 152 12.38 1.47 -25.52
N ASP A 153 13.15 1.87 -24.50
CA ASP A 153 13.50 1.03 -23.36
C ASP A 153 13.16 1.71 -22.01
N THR A 154 12.62 2.92 -22.04
CA THR A 154 12.33 3.71 -20.84
C THR A 154 10.99 4.44 -20.96
N VAL A 155 10.45 4.86 -19.83
CA VAL A 155 9.29 5.73 -19.72
C VAL A 155 9.65 6.96 -18.91
N THR A 156 9.31 8.15 -19.43
CA THR A 156 9.38 9.41 -18.69
C THR A 156 8.11 9.57 -17.87
N VAL A 157 8.27 9.75 -16.57
CA VAL A 157 7.18 9.91 -15.60
C VAL A 157 7.22 11.28 -14.93
N LEU A 158 6.04 11.78 -14.63
CA LEU A 158 5.85 13.03 -13.89
C LEU A 158 5.87 12.73 -12.39
N LEU A 159 6.64 13.52 -11.65
CA LEU A 159 6.82 13.41 -10.20
C LEU A 159 6.24 14.64 -9.51
N PRO A 160 5.66 14.49 -8.29
CA PRO A 160 5.10 15.61 -7.54
C PRO A 160 6.12 16.75 -7.33
N GLY A 161 5.64 17.99 -7.40
CA GLY A 161 6.49 19.19 -7.33
C GLY A 161 7.16 19.54 -8.66
N ASP A 162 6.48 19.31 -9.78
CA ASP A 162 6.89 19.64 -11.15
C ASP A 162 8.24 19.05 -11.57
N ARG A 163 8.55 17.87 -11.07
CA ARG A 163 9.76 17.11 -11.40
C ARG A 163 9.45 16.03 -12.45
N ARG A 164 10.50 15.53 -13.09
CA ARG A 164 10.45 14.39 -14.01
C ARG A 164 11.42 13.31 -13.58
N GLY A 165 11.10 12.08 -13.97
CA GLY A 165 11.99 10.94 -13.80
C GLY A 165 11.89 9.97 -14.96
N SER A 166 12.85 9.06 -15.05
CA SER A 166 12.88 7.98 -16.04
C SER A 166 12.96 6.63 -15.35
N LEU A 167 12.16 5.68 -15.83
CA LEU A 167 12.13 4.28 -15.40
C LEU A 167 12.36 3.36 -16.59
N GLY A 168 12.97 2.18 -16.37
CA GLY A 168 13.03 1.12 -17.37
C GLY A 168 11.64 0.54 -17.63
N LEU A 169 11.30 0.29 -18.89
CA LEU A 169 10.00 -0.30 -19.23
C LEU A 169 9.81 -1.71 -18.63
N GLU A 170 10.89 -2.44 -18.43
CA GLU A 170 10.86 -3.76 -17.78
C GLU A 170 10.52 -3.72 -16.29
N GLN A 171 10.57 -2.54 -15.68
CA GLN A 171 10.29 -2.34 -14.25
C GLN A 171 8.84 -1.92 -14.00
N VAL A 172 8.10 -1.59 -15.05
CA VAL A 172 6.76 -1.02 -14.93
C VAL A 172 5.76 -1.69 -15.85
N ARG A 173 4.50 -1.68 -15.44
CA ARG A 173 3.35 -1.93 -16.30
C ARG A 173 2.70 -0.59 -16.65
N LEU A 174 2.55 -0.33 -17.93
CA LEU A 174 1.79 0.83 -18.42
C LEU A 174 0.28 0.51 -18.39
N SER A 175 -0.51 1.48 -18.04
CA SER A 175 -1.98 1.38 -18.05
C SER A 175 -2.56 2.65 -18.64
N ASP A 176 -3.40 2.51 -19.65
CA ASP A 176 -4.26 3.58 -20.16
C ASP A 176 -5.61 3.52 -19.46
N LYS A 177 -6.24 4.67 -19.25
CA LYS A 177 -7.57 4.75 -18.64
C LYS A 177 -8.65 3.95 -19.39
N GLU A 178 -8.44 3.69 -20.68
CA GLU A 178 -9.39 2.95 -21.52
C GLU A 178 -9.28 1.44 -21.37
N GLN A 179 -8.16 0.94 -20.85
CA GLN A 179 -7.97 -0.47 -20.54
C GLN A 179 -8.02 -0.64 -19.02
N GLN A 180 -9.18 -1.02 -18.52
CA GLN A 180 -9.27 -1.51 -17.15
C GLN A 180 -8.38 -2.76 -17.03
N PRO A 181 -7.47 -2.83 -16.05
CA PRO A 181 -6.65 -4.01 -15.89
C PRO A 181 -7.55 -5.21 -15.54
N SER A 182 -7.70 -6.14 -16.48
CA SER A 182 -8.19 -7.48 -16.17
C SER A 182 -7.11 -8.20 -15.37
N TYR A 183 -7.40 -8.64 -14.17
CA TYR A 183 -6.45 -9.42 -13.40
C TYR A 183 -7.05 -10.75 -12.95
N ALA A 184 -6.32 -11.82 -13.23
CA ALA A 184 -6.63 -13.14 -12.70
C ALA A 184 -6.12 -13.27 -11.25
N ALA A 185 -6.81 -14.04 -10.42
CA ALA A 185 -6.38 -14.34 -9.03
C ALA A 185 -4.94 -14.85 -8.94
N GLY A 186 -4.43 -15.51 -9.99
CA GLY A 186 -3.03 -15.94 -10.10
C GLY A 186 -2.03 -14.80 -10.01
N HIS A 187 -2.32 -13.65 -10.58
CA HIS A 187 -1.45 -12.48 -10.53
C HIS A 187 -1.37 -11.88 -9.12
N LEU A 188 -2.47 -11.90 -8.34
CA LEU A 188 -2.45 -11.43 -6.95
C LEU A 188 -1.47 -12.26 -6.11
N LEU A 189 -1.52 -13.57 -6.22
CA LEU A 189 -0.63 -14.47 -5.48
C LEU A 189 0.83 -14.39 -5.98
N GLU A 190 1.04 -14.22 -7.28
CA GLU A 190 2.38 -14.00 -7.83
C GLU A 190 3.00 -12.72 -7.27
N ASP A 191 2.26 -11.62 -7.29
CA ASP A 191 2.72 -10.35 -6.74
C ASP A 191 2.94 -10.42 -5.22
N ALA A 192 2.03 -11.08 -4.48
CA ALA A 192 2.19 -11.26 -3.04
C ALA A 192 3.43 -12.12 -2.68
N ARG A 193 3.76 -13.14 -3.49
CA ARG A 193 4.94 -13.99 -3.29
C ARG A 193 6.28 -13.26 -3.47
N ARG A 194 6.30 -12.10 -4.16
CA ARG A 194 7.50 -11.24 -4.27
C ARG A 194 8.00 -10.78 -2.91
N PHE A 195 7.13 -10.76 -1.90
CA PHE A 195 7.42 -10.30 -0.55
C PHE A 195 7.77 -11.42 0.43
N LEU A 196 7.85 -12.67 -0.01
CA LEU A 196 8.29 -13.78 0.85
C LEU A 196 9.63 -13.47 1.50
N GLY A 197 9.70 -13.63 2.82
CA GLY A 197 10.89 -13.28 3.61
C GLY A 197 11.03 -11.80 3.99
N LEU A 198 10.12 -10.91 3.54
CA LEU A 198 10.09 -9.53 4.01
C LEU A 198 9.59 -9.49 5.45
N ARG A 199 10.26 -8.70 6.31
CA ARG A 199 9.84 -8.55 7.70
C ARG A 199 8.57 -7.72 7.83
N TYR A 200 7.69 -8.18 8.70
CA TYR A 200 6.49 -7.43 9.10
C TYR A 200 6.83 -6.03 9.61
N LEU A 201 6.05 -5.05 9.19
CA LEU A 201 6.11 -3.67 9.66
C LEU A 201 4.69 -3.19 9.95
N TRP A 202 4.39 -2.83 11.19
CA TRP A 202 3.07 -2.27 11.53
C TRP A 202 2.80 -0.98 10.73
N GLY A 203 1.66 -0.93 10.04
CA GLY A 203 1.33 0.18 9.14
C GLY A 203 2.05 0.13 7.79
N GLY A 204 2.85 -0.91 7.50
CA GLY A 204 3.62 -1.00 6.27
C GLY A 204 2.77 -1.27 5.03
N THR A 205 3.03 -0.53 3.95
CA THR A 205 2.47 -0.71 2.59
C THR A 205 3.52 -0.44 1.53
N SER A 206 4.74 -0.91 1.76
CA SER A 206 5.85 -0.74 0.82
C SER A 206 6.72 -1.99 0.76
N SER A 207 7.57 -2.08 -0.24
CA SER A 207 8.53 -3.17 -0.42
C SER A 207 9.58 -3.29 0.69
N TRP A 208 9.61 -2.34 1.62
CA TRP A 208 10.54 -2.32 2.75
C TRP A 208 9.90 -2.74 4.08
N GLY A 209 8.59 -2.99 4.07
CA GLY A 209 7.84 -3.52 5.20
C GLY A 209 6.35 -3.51 4.92
N LEU A 210 5.68 -4.60 5.29
CA LEU A 210 4.25 -4.81 5.11
C LEU A 210 3.63 -5.29 6.41
N ASP A 211 2.41 -4.83 6.70
CA ASP A 211 1.51 -5.54 7.59
C ASP A 211 0.53 -6.44 6.80
N CYS A 212 -0.32 -7.17 7.48
CA CYS A 212 -1.20 -8.16 6.86
C CYS A 212 -2.15 -7.55 5.82
N SER A 213 -2.86 -6.49 6.17
CA SER A 213 -3.80 -5.79 5.28
C SER A 213 -3.08 -4.89 4.28
N GLY A 214 -1.89 -4.38 4.62
CA GLY A 214 -1.03 -3.62 3.72
C GLY A 214 -0.51 -4.47 2.56
N LEU A 215 -0.20 -5.75 2.80
CA LEU A 215 0.13 -6.70 1.73
C LEU A 215 -1.04 -6.85 0.75
N VAL A 216 -2.26 -7.08 1.26
CA VAL A 216 -3.48 -7.18 0.43
C VAL A 216 -3.70 -5.88 -0.33
N HIS A 217 -3.72 -4.74 0.37
CA HIS A 217 -3.94 -3.43 -0.23
C HIS A 217 -2.93 -3.12 -1.36
N LEU A 218 -1.63 -3.36 -1.11
CA LEU A 218 -0.56 -3.06 -2.06
C LEU A 218 -0.65 -3.92 -3.33
N VAL A 219 -0.95 -5.21 -3.17
CA VAL A 219 -1.09 -6.15 -4.29
C VAL A 219 -2.30 -5.81 -5.17
N TYR A 220 -3.46 -5.52 -4.59
CA TYR A 220 -4.63 -5.08 -5.33
C TYR A 220 -4.38 -3.74 -6.04
N ARG A 221 -3.75 -2.79 -5.34
CA ARG A 221 -3.39 -1.51 -5.91
C ARG A 221 -2.45 -1.62 -7.12
N ALA A 222 -1.47 -2.52 -7.08
CA ALA A 222 -0.58 -2.76 -8.21
C ALA A 222 -1.33 -3.29 -9.44
N GLN A 223 -2.50 -3.88 -9.25
CA GLN A 223 -3.42 -4.26 -10.31
C GLN A 223 -4.41 -3.13 -10.70
N GLY A 224 -4.32 -1.95 -10.08
CA GLY A 224 -5.18 -0.80 -10.36
C GLY A 224 -6.48 -0.76 -9.54
N VAL A 225 -6.62 -1.65 -8.54
CA VAL A 225 -7.81 -1.74 -7.70
C VAL A 225 -7.53 -1.19 -6.31
N LEU A 226 -8.36 -0.27 -5.86
CA LEU A 226 -8.28 0.29 -4.51
C LEU A 226 -9.21 -0.50 -3.58
N VAL A 227 -8.62 -1.21 -2.63
CA VAL A 227 -9.32 -1.90 -1.55
C VAL A 227 -9.03 -1.19 -0.23
N PRO A 228 -9.85 -1.38 0.82
CA PRO A 228 -9.60 -0.77 2.13
C PRO A 228 -8.21 -1.06 2.67
N ARG A 229 -7.69 -0.12 3.48
CA ARG A 229 -6.38 -0.26 4.09
C ARG A 229 -6.35 -1.25 5.25
N ASP A 230 -7.36 -1.26 6.09
CA ASP A 230 -7.40 -2.06 7.31
C ASP A 230 -8.10 -3.42 7.10
N ALA A 231 -7.63 -4.43 7.84
CA ALA A 231 -8.14 -5.80 7.73
C ALA A 231 -9.64 -5.92 8.05
N PHE A 232 -10.14 -5.13 9.00
CA PHE A 232 -11.57 -5.14 9.33
C PHE A 232 -12.41 -4.53 8.20
N ASP A 233 -11.96 -3.45 7.57
CA ASP A 233 -12.66 -2.84 6.44
C ASP A 233 -12.61 -3.74 5.19
N GLN A 234 -11.49 -4.48 5.00
CA GLN A 234 -11.39 -5.51 3.95
C GLN A 234 -12.38 -6.64 4.19
N GLY A 235 -12.54 -7.08 5.45
CA GLY A 235 -13.52 -8.09 5.83
C GLY A 235 -14.96 -7.62 5.63
N ASP A 236 -15.25 -6.36 5.95
CA ASP A 236 -16.58 -5.76 5.78
C ASP A 236 -16.93 -5.54 4.29
N GLN A 237 -15.94 -5.32 3.42
CA GLN A 237 -16.14 -5.13 1.97
C GLN A 237 -16.18 -6.45 1.19
N ALA A 238 -15.52 -7.49 1.67
CA ALA A 238 -15.41 -8.75 0.94
C ALA A 238 -16.75 -9.49 0.85
N GLU A 239 -17.08 -10.02 -0.32
CA GLU A 239 -18.20 -10.95 -0.49
C GLU A 239 -17.89 -12.24 0.27
N PRO A 240 -18.75 -12.70 1.19
CA PRO A 240 -18.50 -13.92 1.95
C PRO A 240 -18.36 -15.15 1.06
N VAL A 241 -17.34 -15.99 1.33
CA VAL A 241 -17.12 -17.28 0.67
C VAL A 241 -17.14 -18.38 1.72
N PRO A 242 -17.90 -19.48 1.51
CA PRO A 242 -17.85 -20.64 2.41
C PRO A 242 -16.43 -21.17 2.55
N LEU A 243 -16.02 -21.54 3.78
CA LEU A 243 -14.63 -21.93 4.06
C LEU A 243 -14.17 -23.19 3.29
N ASP A 244 -15.06 -24.01 2.81
CA ASP A 244 -14.82 -25.19 2.00
C ASP A 244 -14.87 -24.92 0.48
N GLU A 245 -15.30 -23.71 0.09
CA GLU A 245 -15.40 -23.29 -1.31
C GLU A 245 -14.36 -22.22 -1.69
N VAL A 246 -13.43 -21.92 -0.79
CA VAL A 246 -12.40 -20.90 -1.05
C VAL A 246 -11.49 -21.31 -2.19
N GLU A 247 -11.13 -20.33 -2.99
CA GLU A 247 -10.19 -20.43 -4.11
C GLU A 247 -8.89 -19.64 -3.87
N PRO A 248 -7.78 -20.01 -4.51
CA PRO A 248 -6.58 -19.19 -4.47
C PRO A 248 -6.86 -17.74 -4.88
N GLY A 249 -6.40 -16.78 -4.05
CA GLY A 249 -6.66 -15.36 -4.21
C GLY A 249 -7.82 -14.79 -3.38
N ASP A 250 -8.67 -15.66 -2.81
CA ASP A 250 -9.61 -15.25 -1.76
C ASP A 250 -8.84 -14.88 -0.48
N LEU A 251 -9.55 -14.33 0.50
CA LEU A 251 -8.95 -13.88 1.76
C LEU A 251 -9.50 -14.69 2.94
N TYR A 252 -8.63 -15.08 3.86
CA TYR A 252 -9.01 -15.54 5.20
C TYR A 252 -9.01 -14.37 6.18
N PHE A 253 -10.03 -14.28 7.02
CA PHE A 253 -10.20 -13.27 8.06
C PHE A 253 -10.17 -13.87 9.46
N PHE A 254 -9.49 -13.17 10.37
CA PHE A 254 -9.27 -13.63 11.73
C PHE A 254 -9.72 -12.58 12.74
N ALA A 255 -10.53 -13.03 13.73
CA ALA A 255 -11.00 -12.19 14.84
C ALA A 255 -10.98 -12.99 16.15
N ARG A 256 -10.80 -12.31 17.28
CA ARG A 256 -11.05 -12.89 18.58
C ARG A 256 -12.53 -12.77 18.92
N PRO A 257 -13.07 -13.60 19.82
CA PRO A 257 -14.47 -13.52 20.20
C PRO A 257 -14.88 -12.11 20.64
N GLY A 258 -15.86 -11.51 19.96
CA GLY A 258 -16.35 -10.16 20.24
C GLY A 258 -15.48 -9.00 19.74
N GLU A 259 -14.36 -9.28 19.08
CA GLU A 259 -13.49 -8.26 18.49
C GLU A 259 -13.69 -8.16 16.96
N ARG A 260 -13.28 -7.04 16.39
CA ARG A 260 -13.20 -6.87 14.93
C ARG A 260 -12.10 -7.75 14.33
N VAL A 261 -12.16 -7.98 13.02
CA VAL A 261 -11.08 -8.62 12.27
C VAL A 261 -9.76 -7.89 12.55
N TYR A 262 -8.76 -8.63 13.00
CA TYR A 262 -7.44 -8.09 13.33
C TYR A 262 -6.34 -8.56 12.37
N HIS A 263 -6.63 -9.58 11.56
CA HIS A 263 -5.65 -10.15 10.65
C HIS A 263 -6.32 -10.70 9.39
N VAL A 264 -5.57 -10.66 8.27
CA VAL A 264 -6.00 -11.12 6.95
C VAL A 264 -4.83 -11.77 6.22
N GLY A 265 -5.11 -12.70 5.31
CA GLY A 265 -4.12 -13.27 4.40
C GLY A 265 -4.80 -13.92 3.19
N PHE A 266 -4.06 -14.06 2.10
CA PHE A 266 -4.54 -14.72 0.89
C PHE A 266 -4.66 -16.21 1.08
N VAL A 267 -5.76 -16.81 0.63
CA VAL A 267 -5.84 -18.25 0.33
C VAL A 267 -4.82 -18.53 -0.75
N SER A 268 -3.80 -19.33 -0.46
CA SER A 268 -2.72 -19.59 -1.42
C SER A 268 -2.86 -20.91 -2.18
N ARG A 269 -3.70 -21.82 -1.68
CA ARG A 269 -4.04 -23.12 -2.29
C ARG A 269 -5.50 -23.51 -2.00
N PRO A 270 -6.11 -24.35 -2.83
CA PRO A 270 -7.39 -24.99 -2.50
C PRO A 270 -7.30 -25.73 -1.16
N VAL A 271 -8.44 -25.87 -0.48
CA VAL A 271 -8.52 -26.66 0.76
C VAL A 271 -8.18 -28.12 0.42
N ALA A 272 -7.25 -28.70 1.17
CA ALA A 272 -6.87 -30.10 0.98
C ALA A 272 -7.97 -31.06 1.45
N ALA A 273 -7.97 -32.30 0.96
CA ALA A 273 -8.97 -33.31 1.31
C ALA A 273 -9.05 -33.64 2.81
N ASP A 274 -7.96 -33.42 3.56
CA ASP A 274 -7.88 -33.56 5.01
C ASP A 274 -8.30 -32.28 5.77
N GLY A 275 -8.73 -31.23 5.04
CA GLY A 275 -9.15 -29.94 5.59
C GLY A 275 -8.00 -28.98 5.85
N ASP A 276 -6.77 -29.29 5.46
CA ASP A 276 -5.64 -28.37 5.61
C ASP A 276 -5.79 -27.16 4.67
N ARG A 277 -5.49 -25.98 5.24
CA ARG A 277 -5.57 -24.69 4.57
C ARG A 277 -4.19 -24.04 4.49
N TRP A 278 -3.91 -23.41 3.38
CA TRP A 278 -2.68 -22.67 3.14
C TRP A 278 -2.96 -21.18 2.99
N MET A 279 -2.09 -20.37 3.55
CA MET A 279 -2.23 -18.92 3.56
C MET A 279 -0.91 -18.23 3.26
N LEU A 280 -0.96 -17.22 2.38
CA LEU A 280 0.12 -16.27 2.18
C LEU A 280 -0.22 -14.99 2.93
N HIS A 281 0.61 -14.58 3.87
CA HIS A 281 0.37 -13.41 4.70
C HIS A 281 1.64 -12.80 5.30
N ALA A 282 1.51 -11.59 5.86
CA ALA A 282 2.50 -10.97 6.72
C ALA A 282 2.11 -11.19 8.20
N PRO A 283 2.74 -12.14 8.93
CA PRO A 283 2.41 -12.43 10.33
C PRO A 283 2.84 -11.28 11.24
N GLU A 284 2.03 -11.03 12.30
CA GLU A 284 2.35 -10.02 13.31
C GLU A 284 3.63 -10.36 14.09
N GLY A 285 4.18 -9.34 14.81
CA GLY A 285 5.28 -9.56 15.73
C GLY A 285 6.67 -9.44 15.11
N GLY A 286 6.80 -8.95 13.87
CA GLY A 286 8.08 -8.76 13.20
C GLY A 286 8.60 -10.03 12.50
N GLU A 287 7.73 -11.02 12.32
CA GLU A 287 7.99 -12.24 11.56
C GLU A 287 8.07 -11.95 10.05
N LEU A 288 8.39 -12.97 9.27
CA LEU A 288 8.58 -12.83 7.83
C LEU A 288 7.29 -13.15 7.09
N VAL A 289 7.01 -12.45 5.99
CA VAL A 289 5.97 -12.84 5.04
C VAL A 289 6.20 -14.29 4.63
N GLU A 290 5.17 -15.10 4.75
CA GLU A 290 5.22 -16.54 4.50
C GLU A 290 4.05 -17.03 3.65
N ASP A 291 4.25 -18.15 2.93
CA ASP A 291 3.22 -18.95 2.26
C ASP A 291 3.28 -20.37 2.83
N GLY A 292 2.37 -20.69 3.74
CA GLY A 292 2.45 -21.93 4.51
C GLY A 292 1.10 -22.45 4.99
N PRO A 293 1.13 -23.64 5.63
CA PRO A 293 -0.08 -24.21 6.23
C PRO A 293 -0.57 -23.31 7.38
N LEU A 294 -1.88 -23.18 7.49
CA LEU A 294 -2.51 -22.36 8.51
C LEU A 294 -2.14 -22.84 9.93
N ALA A 295 -1.37 -22.03 10.66
CA ALA A 295 -0.89 -22.36 12.00
C ALA A 295 -2.04 -22.67 12.98
N HIS A 296 -1.83 -23.57 13.95
CA HIS A 296 -2.85 -24.02 14.89
C HIS A 296 -3.54 -22.87 15.65
N HIS A 297 -2.76 -21.86 16.08
CA HIS A 297 -3.33 -20.71 16.79
C HIS A 297 -4.23 -19.87 15.88
N ARG A 298 -3.92 -19.76 14.57
CA ARG A 298 -4.72 -19.05 13.58
C ARG A 298 -6.05 -19.77 13.31
N ARG A 299 -6.05 -21.12 13.26
CA ARG A 299 -7.29 -21.90 13.08
C ARG A 299 -8.35 -21.56 14.14
N LYS A 300 -7.93 -21.20 15.38
CA LYS A 300 -8.84 -20.86 16.48
C LYS A 300 -9.51 -19.49 16.32
N THR A 301 -8.92 -18.61 15.52
CA THR A 301 -9.40 -17.23 15.29
C THR A 301 -9.87 -16.99 13.86
N LEU A 302 -9.85 -18.02 13.02
CA LEU A 302 -10.42 -17.96 11.67
C LEU A 302 -11.95 -17.82 11.80
N VAL A 303 -12.48 -16.67 11.36
CA VAL A 303 -13.91 -16.35 11.46
C VAL A 303 -14.63 -16.41 10.12
N GLY A 304 -13.90 -16.43 9.01
CA GLY A 304 -14.51 -16.49 7.69
C GLY A 304 -13.50 -16.32 6.57
N ALA A 305 -14.02 -16.40 5.37
CA ALA A 305 -13.30 -16.09 4.14
C ALA A 305 -14.17 -15.19 3.25
N GLY A 306 -13.54 -14.48 2.34
CA GLY A 306 -14.25 -13.64 1.41
C GLY A 306 -13.42 -13.27 0.20
N ARG A 307 -14.12 -12.74 -0.81
CA ARG A 307 -13.56 -12.30 -2.08
C ARG A 307 -13.74 -10.80 -2.21
N LEU A 308 -12.63 -10.07 -2.34
CA LEU A 308 -12.71 -8.65 -2.68
C LEU A 308 -13.09 -8.49 -4.17
N PRO A 309 -13.76 -7.37 -4.55
CA PRO A 309 -14.24 -7.17 -5.91
C PRO A 309 -13.14 -7.42 -6.95
N ARG A 310 -13.45 -8.25 -7.93
CA ARG A 310 -12.68 -8.42 -9.16
C ARG A 310 -13.33 -7.56 -10.22
N GLN A 311 -12.57 -6.86 -11.01
CA GLN A 311 -13.11 -5.91 -12.00
C GLN A 311 -13.80 -6.57 -13.20
N ASP A 312 -13.93 -7.89 -13.22
CA ASP A 312 -14.55 -8.67 -14.32
C ASP A 312 -16.05 -8.95 -14.12
N ASP A 313 -16.67 -8.48 -13.03
CA ASP A 313 -18.07 -8.75 -12.69
C ASP A 313 -19.02 -7.60 -13.06
N GLY A 314 -18.72 -6.85 -14.13
CA GLY A 314 -19.54 -5.77 -14.67
C GLY A 314 -19.93 -5.95 -16.11
#